data_b1b8185c5727fdf4a40b837c7c1b7b27
#
_entry.id   b1b8185c5727fdf4a40b837c7c1b7b27
#
_cell.length_a   1.000
_cell.length_b   1.000
_cell.length_c   1.000
_cell.angle_alpha   90.00
_cell.angle_beta   90.00
_cell.angle_gamma   90.00
#
_symmetry.space_group_name_H-M   'P 1'
#
loop_
_entity.id
_entity.type
_entity.pdbx_description
1 polymer ?
#
loop_
_entity_poly.entity_id
_entity_poly.type
_entity_poly.pdbx_seq_one_letter_code
_entity_poly.pdbx_strand_id
1 'polypeptide(L)'
;MPETAFHHTSHRVDIAAPAGVVYGLVADAVRWPLFLTPTVHVEALDLEGADQRLRIWALACDDVTSWVTRRTLDPAARRIDFRQEVPGPSEPGVTGSWVVEELPEGSSRLTLRSALPASATRTTPASWLERAEHDDLLALLADLKHLAERWATLDEHIVAVEETLRVDGPAELAYDFLYRIENWPAQLPRLTRLDLVEETPGIQQVRMDLLADDGRTHTARGVRVCFPHGGRIVYKLVEPPASTVAQAGEWSVEPDASGVTLRGRHQAVLRCPDGSSDTEPRTASGTAPDTDPRTASGGGAGPEVGRALGRDSAVVLGLARRYAQSAVRVITPKP
;
A
#
# COMPACT_ATOMS: atom_id res chain seq x y z
N MET A 1 -36.07 -21.15 -10.77
CA MET A 1 -34.77 -20.51 -10.70
C MET A 1 -33.80 -21.52 -10.10
N PRO A 2 -32.71 -21.92 -10.75
CA PRO A 2 -31.74 -22.77 -10.08
C PRO A 2 -31.19 -22.00 -8.86
N GLU A 3 -31.20 -22.64 -7.72
CA GLU A 3 -30.64 -22.13 -6.48
C GLU A 3 -29.14 -22.00 -6.67
N THR A 4 -28.58 -20.81 -6.59
CA THR A 4 -27.16 -20.58 -6.74
C THR A 4 -26.45 -21.21 -5.55
N ALA A 5 -25.70 -22.28 -5.78
CA ALA A 5 -24.89 -22.89 -4.74
C ALA A 5 -23.73 -21.95 -4.36
N PHE A 6 -23.41 -21.86 -3.07
CA PHE A 6 -22.27 -21.09 -2.56
C PHE A 6 -21.27 -22.03 -1.92
N HIS A 7 -20.00 -21.74 -2.15
CA HIS A 7 -18.90 -22.34 -1.42
C HIS A 7 -18.55 -21.42 -0.23
N HIS A 8 -18.64 -21.94 0.98
CA HIS A 8 -18.35 -21.21 2.20
C HIS A 8 -16.95 -21.54 2.71
N THR A 9 -16.20 -20.50 3.04
CA THR A 9 -14.89 -20.63 3.69
C THR A 9 -14.86 -19.89 5.02
N SER A 10 -13.99 -20.34 5.93
CA SER A 10 -13.78 -19.68 7.21
C SER A 10 -12.32 -19.83 7.63
N HIS A 11 -11.63 -18.71 7.76
CA HIS A 11 -10.24 -18.64 8.19
C HIS A 11 -10.15 -17.84 9.48
N ARG A 12 -9.31 -18.27 10.41
CA ARG A 12 -9.19 -17.62 11.73
C ARG A 12 -7.75 -17.60 12.21
N VAL A 13 -7.45 -16.57 13.00
CA VAL A 13 -6.16 -16.41 13.67
C VAL A 13 -6.35 -15.80 15.05
N ASP A 14 -5.59 -16.31 16.04
CA ASP A 14 -5.52 -15.73 17.37
C ASP A 14 -4.36 -14.72 17.40
N ILE A 15 -4.62 -13.54 17.98
CA ILE A 15 -3.77 -12.37 17.94
C ILE A 15 -3.55 -11.85 19.35
N ALA A 16 -2.30 -11.67 19.76
CA ALA A 16 -1.94 -11.11 21.06
C ALA A 16 -2.08 -9.57 21.08
N ALA A 17 -3.30 -9.11 20.76
CA ALA A 17 -3.66 -7.69 20.75
C ALA A 17 -5.14 -7.50 21.12
N PRO A 18 -5.52 -6.33 21.67
CA PRO A 18 -6.89 -6.03 22.02
C PRO A 18 -7.82 -6.07 20.80
N ALA A 19 -9.03 -6.59 20.98
CA ALA A 19 -10.01 -6.75 19.91
C ALA A 19 -10.35 -5.42 19.20
N GLY A 20 -10.34 -4.30 19.91
CA GLY A 20 -10.55 -2.97 19.33
C GLY A 20 -9.44 -2.56 18.35
N VAL A 21 -8.20 -2.93 18.61
CA VAL A 21 -7.06 -2.68 17.72
C VAL A 21 -7.22 -3.48 16.43
N VAL A 22 -7.47 -4.78 16.56
CA VAL A 22 -7.64 -5.67 15.40
C VAL A 22 -8.84 -5.22 14.54
N TYR A 23 -9.95 -4.86 15.18
CA TYR A 23 -11.11 -4.30 14.48
C TYR A 23 -10.75 -3.01 13.72
N GLY A 24 -10.03 -2.08 14.38
CA GLY A 24 -9.61 -0.82 13.76
C GLY A 24 -8.75 -1.02 12.52
N LEU A 25 -7.80 -1.95 12.54
CA LEU A 25 -6.96 -2.28 11.38
C LEU A 25 -7.76 -2.83 10.20
N VAL A 26 -8.77 -3.66 10.45
CA VAL A 26 -9.67 -4.18 9.39
C VAL A 26 -10.65 -3.11 8.91
N ALA A 27 -11.12 -2.23 9.80
CA ALA A 27 -12.05 -1.17 9.47
C ALA A 27 -11.43 -0.08 8.59
N ASP A 28 -10.17 0.28 8.84
CA ASP A 28 -9.42 1.30 8.09
C ASP A 28 -8.82 0.74 6.80
N ALA A 29 -9.70 0.44 5.83
CA ALA A 29 -9.28 -0.18 4.58
C ALA A 29 -8.40 0.74 3.70
N VAL A 30 -8.47 2.05 3.87
CA VAL A 30 -7.66 3.01 3.08
C VAL A 30 -6.16 2.83 3.39
N ARG A 31 -5.83 2.37 4.60
CA ARG A 31 -4.45 2.07 5.00
C ARG A 31 -3.97 0.66 4.62
N TRP A 32 -4.84 -0.22 4.10
CA TRP A 32 -4.45 -1.58 3.72
C TRP A 32 -3.26 -1.67 2.75
N PRO A 33 -3.02 -0.74 1.82
CA PRO A 33 -1.83 -0.79 1.00
C PRO A 33 -0.51 -0.81 1.78
N LEU A 34 -0.48 -0.25 3.00
CA LEU A 34 0.69 -0.31 3.88
C LEU A 34 0.75 -1.58 4.73
N PHE A 35 -0.38 -2.25 4.91
CA PHE A 35 -0.51 -3.30 5.90
C PHE A 35 -0.69 -4.68 5.31
N LEU A 36 -1.38 -4.78 4.17
CA LEU A 36 -1.70 -6.05 3.54
C LEU A 36 -0.91 -6.20 2.25
N THR A 37 -0.10 -7.24 2.19
CA THR A 37 0.80 -7.50 1.07
C THR A 37 0.07 -7.47 -0.29
N PRO A 38 -1.09 -8.12 -0.49
CA PRO A 38 -1.74 -8.12 -1.80
C PRO A 38 -2.43 -6.81 -2.16
N THR A 39 -2.77 -5.95 -1.18
CA THR A 39 -3.54 -4.72 -1.47
C THR A 39 -2.64 -3.64 -2.05
N VAL A 40 -2.92 -3.21 -3.29
CA VAL A 40 -2.18 -2.17 -4.02
C VAL A 40 -2.73 -0.78 -3.69
N HIS A 41 -4.06 -0.62 -3.78
CA HIS A 41 -4.74 0.65 -3.51
C HIS A 41 -6.18 0.42 -3.06
N VAL A 42 -6.68 1.33 -2.22
CA VAL A 42 -8.09 1.39 -1.83
C VAL A 42 -8.59 2.81 -1.97
N GLU A 43 -9.67 3.00 -2.72
CA GLU A 43 -10.35 4.28 -2.90
C GLU A 43 -11.72 4.24 -2.26
N ALA A 44 -11.99 5.18 -1.37
CA ALA A 44 -13.31 5.38 -0.81
C ALA A 44 -14.18 6.10 -1.86
N LEU A 45 -15.20 5.40 -2.38
CA LEU A 45 -16.15 5.96 -3.35
C LEU A 45 -17.30 6.66 -2.65
N ASP A 46 -17.71 6.10 -1.49
CA ASP A 46 -18.81 6.61 -0.69
C ASP A 46 -18.64 6.19 0.77
N LEU A 47 -18.96 7.10 1.70
CA LEU A 47 -18.87 6.89 3.15
C LEU A 47 -20.09 7.50 3.82
N GLU A 48 -21.10 6.68 4.13
CA GLU A 48 -22.34 7.10 4.78
C GLU A 48 -22.51 6.42 6.13
N GLY A 49 -22.06 7.06 7.20
CA GLY A 49 -22.15 6.50 8.55
C GLY A 49 -21.36 5.21 8.70
N ALA A 50 -22.09 4.09 8.92
CA ALA A 50 -21.50 2.76 9.04
C ALA A 50 -21.24 2.09 7.67
N ASP A 51 -21.83 2.60 6.60
CA ASP A 51 -21.72 2.02 5.28
C ASP A 51 -20.60 2.65 4.48
N GLN A 52 -19.82 1.81 3.82
CA GLN A 52 -18.69 2.19 2.99
C GLN A 52 -18.81 1.52 1.63
N ARG A 53 -18.55 2.29 0.58
CA ARG A 53 -18.38 1.77 -0.78
C ARG A 53 -16.95 2.02 -1.22
N LEU A 54 -16.20 0.96 -1.43
CA LEU A 54 -14.78 1.02 -1.69
C LEU A 54 -14.46 0.38 -3.04
N ARG A 55 -13.51 0.95 -3.78
CA ARG A 55 -12.85 0.28 -4.89
C ARG A 55 -11.47 -0.18 -4.41
N ILE A 56 -11.18 -1.44 -4.61
CA ILE A 56 -9.93 -2.08 -4.16
C ILE A 56 -9.18 -2.59 -5.38
N TRP A 57 -7.87 -2.35 -5.42
CA TRP A 57 -6.93 -2.95 -6.35
C TRP A 57 -6.01 -3.87 -5.55
N ALA A 58 -5.86 -5.10 -6.01
CA ALA A 58 -4.98 -6.07 -5.38
C ALA A 58 -4.31 -6.99 -6.39
N LEU A 59 -3.17 -7.52 -5.97
CA LEU A 59 -2.45 -8.58 -6.69
C LEU A 59 -3.11 -9.93 -6.39
N ALA A 60 -3.33 -10.71 -7.42
CA ALA A 60 -3.71 -12.10 -7.35
C ALA A 60 -2.91 -12.87 -8.40
N CYS A 61 -2.06 -13.81 -7.99
CA CYS A 61 -1.21 -14.59 -8.89
C CYS A 61 -0.42 -13.72 -9.90
N ASP A 62 0.24 -12.68 -9.42
CA ASP A 62 0.99 -11.68 -10.20
C ASP A 62 0.14 -10.72 -11.08
N ASP A 63 -1.18 -10.92 -11.18
CA ASP A 63 -2.08 -10.04 -11.90
C ASP A 63 -2.72 -9.00 -10.96
N VAL A 64 -2.92 -7.79 -11.46
CA VAL A 64 -3.63 -6.75 -10.72
C VAL A 64 -5.11 -6.77 -11.08
N THR A 65 -5.95 -6.99 -10.09
CA THR A 65 -7.41 -6.95 -10.25
C THR A 65 -8.02 -5.80 -9.48
N SER A 66 -9.19 -5.33 -9.92
CA SER A 66 -9.95 -4.33 -9.15
C SER A 66 -11.43 -4.69 -9.08
N TRP A 67 -12.03 -4.40 -7.95
CA TRP A 67 -13.46 -4.59 -7.73
C TRP A 67 -14.02 -3.51 -6.81
N VAL A 68 -15.34 -3.36 -6.81
CA VAL A 68 -16.06 -2.51 -5.86
C VAL A 68 -16.69 -3.39 -4.80
N THR A 69 -16.57 -3.00 -3.54
CA THR A 69 -17.20 -3.67 -2.41
C THR A 69 -18.00 -2.68 -1.57
N ARG A 70 -19.15 -3.12 -1.07
CA ARG A 70 -19.89 -2.44 0.00
C ARG A 70 -19.56 -3.12 1.31
N ARG A 71 -19.31 -2.31 2.33
CA ARG A 71 -19.03 -2.77 3.69
C ARG A 71 -19.97 -2.07 4.65
N THR A 72 -20.47 -2.81 5.64
CA THR A 72 -21.20 -2.24 6.77
C THR A 72 -20.42 -2.54 8.04
N LEU A 73 -20.06 -1.49 8.77
CA LEU A 73 -19.24 -1.54 9.97
C LEU A 73 -20.15 -1.57 11.21
N ASP A 74 -19.96 -2.56 12.07
CA ASP A 74 -20.58 -2.61 13.41
C ASP A 74 -19.47 -2.61 14.47
N PRO A 75 -19.08 -1.43 14.98
CA PRO A 75 -18.05 -1.32 16.00
C PRO A 75 -18.45 -1.98 17.34
N ALA A 76 -19.74 -2.01 17.67
CA ALA A 76 -20.20 -2.59 18.93
C ALA A 76 -20.09 -4.12 18.90
N ALA A 77 -20.46 -4.75 17.79
CA ALA A 77 -20.26 -6.18 17.57
C ALA A 77 -18.86 -6.54 17.08
N ARG A 78 -18.00 -5.55 16.81
CA ARG A 78 -16.68 -5.73 16.15
C ARG A 78 -16.78 -6.61 14.91
N ARG A 79 -17.76 -6.28 14.07
CA ARG A 79 -18.10 -7.01 12.86
C ARG A 79 -18.13 -6.08 11.66
N ILE A 80 -17.64 -6.56 10.52
CA ILE A 80 -17.72 -5.87 9.25
C ILE A 80 -18.27 -6.86 8.23
N ASP A 81 -19.47 -6.61 7.75
CA ASP A 81 -20.06 -7.36 6.65
C ASP A 81 -19.65 -6.73 5.33
N PHE A 82 -19.35 -7.53 4.32
CA PHE A 82 -18.99 -7.03 3.01
C PHE A 82 -19.69 -7.81 1.89
N ARG A 83 -19.91 -7.10 0.77
CA ARG A 83 -20.43 -7.66 -0.46
C ARG A 83 -19.76 -7.00 -1.65
N GLN A 84 -19.22 -7.81 -2.56
CA GLN A 84 -18.71 -7.35 -3.83
C GLN A 84 -19.86 -6.94 -4.75
N GLU A 85 -19.73 -5.78 -5.41
CA GLU A 85 -20.61 -5.36 -6.50
C GLU A 85 -20.16 -6.05 -7.80
N VAL A 86 -21.09 -6.67 -8.49
CA VAL A 86 -20.88 -7.30 -9.79
C VAL A 86 -21.66 -6.57 -10.88
N PRO A 87 -21.22 -6.63 -12.17
CA PRO A 87 -21.82 -5.85 -13.24
C PRO A 87 -23.27 -6.15 -13.59
N GLY A 88 -23.85 -7.23 -13.09
CA GLY A 88 -25.21 -7.66 -13.43
C GLY A 88 -26.11 -7.86 -12.21
N PRO A 89 -27.42 -7.51 -12.29
CA PRO A 89 -28.36 -7.66 -11.17
C PRO A 89 -28.66 -9.12 -10.81
N SER A 90 -28.32 -10.05 -11.68
CA SER A 90 -28.60 -11.49 -11.53
C SER A 90 -27.38 -12.31 -11.12
N GLU A 91 -26.19 -11.70 -11.05
CA GLU A 91 -24.98 -12.40 -10.67
C GLU A 91 -24.70 -12.21 -9.18
N PRO A 92 -24.60 -13.29 -8.39
CA PRO A 92 -24.21 -13.18 -7.01
C PRO A 92 -22.72 -12.84 -6.93
N GLY A 93 -22.38 -11.75 -6.22
CA GLY A 93 -21.00 -11.42 -5.87
C GLY A 93 -20.54 -12.17 -4.64
N VAL A 94 -19.24 -12.12 -4.37
CA VAL A 94 -18.65 -12.59 -3.11
C VAL A 94 -19.25 -11.80 -1.95
N THR A 95 -19.66 -12.51 -0.92
CA THR A 95 -20.08 -11.92 0.35
C THR A 95 -19.27 -12.49 1.49
N GLY A 96 -19.20 -11.78 2.59
CA GLY A 96 -18.52 -12.30 3.77
C GLY A 96 -18.57 -11.38 4.96
N SER A 97 -17.83 -11.74 5.99
CA SER A 97 -17.70 -10.94 7.19
C SER A 97 -16.33 -11.12 7.86
N TRP A 98 -15.85 -10.01 8.40
CA TRP A 98 -14.80 -10.00 9.40
C TRP A 98 -15.45 -9.95 10.78
N VAL A 99 -15.01 -10.80 11.68
CA VAL A 99 -15.49 -10.84 13.07
C VAL A 99 -14.30 -10.88 14.01
N VAL A 100 -14.29 -10.00 15.00
CA VAL A 100 -13.24 -9.94 16.01
C VAL A 100 -13.85 -10.25 17.37
N GLU A 101 -13.45 -11.36 17.94
CA GLU A 101 -13.87 -11.83 19.26
C GLU A 101 -12.79 -11.51 20.29
N GLU A 102 -13.18 -11.03 21.45
CA GLU A 102 -12.30 -10.81 22.57
C GLU A 102 -11.95 -12.14 23.25
N LEU A 103 -10.69 -12.37 23.52
CA LEU A 103 -10.18 -13.51 24.26
C LEU A 103 -9.57 -13.06 25.59
N PRO A 104 -9.33 -13.99 26.54
CA PRO A 104 -8.64 -13.66 27.78
C PRO A 104 -7.27 -12.99 27.56
N GLU A 105 -6.75 -12.32 28.61
CA GLU A 105 -5.43 -11.71 28.65
C GLU A 105 -5.18 -10.60 27.61
N GLY A 106 -6.26 -9.91 27.15
CA GLY A 106 -6.14 -8.82 26.19
C GLY A 106 -5.81 -9.28 24.76
N SER A 107 -6.00 -10.55 24.48
CA SER A 107 -5.88 -11.14 23.15
C SER A 107 -7.23 -11.15 22.41
N SER A 108 -7.21 -11.48 21.13
CA SER A 108 -8.40 -11.53 20.30
C SER A 108 -8.32 -12.60 19.23
N ARG A 109 -9.47 -12.98 18.69
CA ARG A 109 -9.59 -13.86 17.53
C ARG A 109 -10.19 -13.11 16.35
N LEU A 110 -9.46 -13.08 15.25
CA LEU A 110 -9.97 -12.57 13.97
C LEU A 110 -10.46 -13.74 13.11
N THR A 111 -11.69 -13.65 12.63
CA THR A 111 -12.29 -14.62 11.72
C THR A 111 -12.74 -13.93 10.45
N LEU A 112 -12.26 -14.40 9.29
CA LEU A 112 -12.77 -14.06 7.97
C LEU A 112 -13.69 -15.19 7.50
N ARG A 113 -14.93 -14.87 7.23
CA ARG A 113 -15.90 -15.78 6.60
C ARG A 113 -16.22 -15.26 5.21
N SER A 114 -16.29 -16.13 4.22
CA SER A 114 -16.67 -15.77 2.87
C SER A 114 -17.60 -16.81 2.24
N ALA A 115 -18.48 -16.34 1.36
CA ALA A 115 -19.35 -17.15 0.55
C ALA A 115 -19.12 -16.77 -0.92
N LEU A 116 -18.61 -17.72 -1.69
CA LEU A 116 -18.29 -17.59 -3.10
C LEU A 116 -19.32 -18.31 -3.94
N PRO A 117 -19.87 -17.69 -5.01
CA PRO A 117 -20.82 -18.36 -5.88
C PRO A 117 -20.15 -19.55 -6.58
N ALA A 118 -20.79 -20.72 -6.54
CA ALA A 118 -20.26 -21.92 -7.21
C ALA A 118 -20.29 -21.82 -8.75
N SER A 119 -21.07 -20.87 -9.28
CA SER A 119 -21.17 -20.57 -10.72
C SER A 119 -20.15 -19.53 -11.21
N ALA A 120 -19.25 -19.06 -10.37
CA ALA A 120 -18.17 -18.17 -10.78
C ALA A 120 -17.26 -18.91 -11.77
N THR A 121 -17.74 -19.00 -13.01
CA THR A 121 -16.96 -19.51 -14.14
C THR A 121 -15.79 -18.57 -14.35
N ARG A 122 -14.61 -19.13 -14.54
CA ARG A 122 -13.29 -18.49 -14.69
C ARG A 122 -13.16 -17.41 -15.79
N THR A 123 -14.24 -16.92 -16.35
CA THR A 123 -14.29 -15.93 -17.43
C THR A 123 -14.62 -14.51 -17.00
N THR A 124 -15.09 -14.31 -15.76
CA THR A 124 -15.32 -12.96 -15.20
C THR A 124 -14.11 -12.59 -14.34
N PRO A 125 -13.63 -11.32 -14.35
CA PRO A 125 -12.54 -10.92 -13.49
C PRO A 125 -12.96 -11.12 -12.03
N ALA A 126 -12.54 -12.25 -11.49
CA ALA A 126 -12.78 -12.63 -10.12
C ALA A 126 -12.14 -11.61 -9.19
N SER A 127 -12.77 -11.34 -8.06
CA SER A 127 -12.12 -10.61 -6.97
C SER A 127 -10.86 -11.34 -6.54
N TRP A 128 -9.95 -10.60 -5.89
CA TRP A 128 -8.81 -11.23 -5.24
C TRP A 128 -9.24 -12.44 -4.38
N LEU A 129 -10.34 -12.29 -3.63
CA LEU A 129 -10.85 -13.33 -2.72
C LEU A 129 -11.28 -14.63 -3.45
N GLU A 130 -11.73 -14.54 -4.70
CA GLU A 130 -12.08 -15.72 -5.52
C GLU A 130 -10.85 -16.41 -6.09
N ARG A 131 -9.77 -15.68 -6.34
CA ARG A 131 -8.50 -16.21 -6.86
C ARG A 131 -7.54 -16.62 -5.76
N ALA A 132 -7.69 -16.03 -4.57
CA ALA A 132 -6.84 -16.33 -3.44
C ALA A 132 -7.00 -17.79 -3.05
N GLU A 133 -5.90 -18.49 -3.06
CA GLU A 133 -5.82 -19.82 -2.49
C GLU A 133 -5.88 -19.76 -0.96
N HIS A 134 -6.04 -20.91 -0.32
CA HIS A 134 -6.07 -21.00 1.13
C HIS A 134 -4.83 -20.34 1.79
N ASP A 135 -3.66 -20.55 1.19
CA ASP A 135 -2.39 -20.03 1.69
C ASP A 135 -2.32 -18.49 1.59
N ASP A 136 -2.90 -17.87 0.55
CA ASP A 136 -2.97 -16.42 0.42
C ASP A 136 -3.81 -15.78 1.53
N LEU A 137 -4.93 -16.44 1.89
CA LEU A 137 -5.79 -15.97 2.97
C LEU A 137 -5.13 -16.14 4.34
N LEU A 138 -4.38 -17.20 4.54
CA LEU A 138 -3.58 -17.38 5.76
C LEU A 138 -2.46 -16.34 5.84
N ALA A 139 -1.79 -16.02 4.73
CA ALA A 139 -0.78 -14.97 4.69
C ALA A 139 -1.38 -13.60 5.02
N LEU A 140 -2.55 -13.27 4.48
CA LEU A 140 -3.28 -12.03 4.82
C LEU A 140 -3.59 -11.93 6.32
N LEU A 141 -4.06 -13.02 6.93
CA LEU A 141 -4.34 -13.05 8.37
C LEU A 141 -3.05 -12.96 9.20
N ALA A 142 -1.96 -13.54 8.72
CA ALA A 142 -0.64 -13.44 9.34
C ALA A 142 -0.10 -12.01 9.30
N ASP A 143 -0.26 -11.29 8.18
CA ASP A 143 0.08 -9.86 8.06
C ASP A 143 -0.67 -9.03 9.10
N LEU A 144 -2.00 -9.22 9.19
CA LEU A 144 -2.84 -8.53 10.19
C LEU A 144 -2.43 -8.86 11.62
N LYS A 145 -2.13 -10.13 11.91
CA LYS A 145 -1.63 -10.56 13.22
C LYS A 145 -0.34 -9.86 13.58
N HIS A 146 0.66 -9.94 12.70
CA HIS A 146 1.97 -9.34 12.93
C HIS A 146 1.90 -7.83 13.17
N LEU A 147 1.03 -7.15 12.44
CA LEU A 147 0.80 -5.72 12.58
C LEU A 147 0.09 -5.40 13.90
N ALA A 148 -0.99 -6.14 14.21
CA ALA A 148 -1.78 -5.90 15.41
C ALA A 148 -0.97 -6.15 16.69
N GLU A 149 -0.10 -7.15 16.71
CA GLU A 149 0.74 -7.46 17.87
C GLU A 149 1.82 -6.39 18.12
N ARG A 150 2.08 -5.51 17.15
CA ARG A 150 3.00 -4.36 17.25
C ARG A 150 2.30 -3.01 17.30
N TRP A 151 0.99 -2.99 17.47
CA TRP A 151 0.18 -1.78 17.38
C TRP A 151 0.68 -0.62 18.27
N ALA A 152 1.21 -0.93 19.47
CA ALA A 152 1.65 0.06 20.43
C ALA A 152 2.83 0.92 19.93
N THR A 153 3.65 0.36 19.04
CA THR A 153 4.82 1.05 18.44
C THR A 153 4.69 1.24 16.94
N LEU A 154 3.53 0.93 16.37
CA LEU A 154 3.34 0.95 14.91
C LEU A 154 3.63 2.32 14.31
N ASP A 155 3.17 3.40 14.94
CA ASP A 155 3.37 4.76 14.44
C ASP A 155 4.85 5.17 14.44
N GLU A 156 5.68 4.60 15.33
CA GLU A 156 7.13 4.82 15.36
C GLU A 156 7.84 4.17 14.16
N HIS A 157 7.20 3.19 13.54
CA HIS A 157 7.74 2.45 12.39
C HIS A 157 7.15 2.93 11.05
N ILE A 158 6.23 3.87 11.06
CA ILE A 158 5.68 4.46 9.83
C ILE A 158 6.41 5.76 9.54
N VAL A 159 7.05 5.82 8.39
CA VAL A 159 7.66 7.02 7.84
C VAL A 159 6.73 7.60 6.78
N ALA A 160 6.35 8.87 6.91
CA ALA A 160 5.55 9.58 5.92
C ALA A 160 6.30 10.83 5.45
N VAL A 161 6.30 11.04 4.14
CA VAL A 161 6.95 12.19 3.50
C VAL A 161 5.98 12.82 2.50
N GLU A 162 5.90 14.13 2.51
CA GLU A 162 5.16 14.90 1.51
C GLU A 162 6.06 15.98 0.92
N GLU A 163 6.15 16.01 -0.41
CA GLU A 163 6.86 17.03 -1.17
C GLU A 163 5.89 17.74 -2.11
N THR A 164 6.03 19.05 -2.25
CA THR A 164 5.16 19.87 -3.09
C THR A 164 5.99 20.81 -3.94
N LEU A 165 5.62 20.96 -5.22
CA LEU A 165 6.33 21.82 -6.16
C LEU A 165 5.35 22.55 -7.08
N ARG A 166 5.50 23.87 -7.24
CA ARG A 166 4.75 24.67 -8.21
C ARG A 166 5.36 24.57 -9.60
N VAL A 167 4.47 24.52 -10.61
CA VAL A 167 4.86 24.43 -12.03
C VAL A 167 4.11 25.49 -12.84
N ASP A 168 4.85 26.25 -13.62
CA ASP A 168 4.31 27.17 -14.63
C ASP A 168 4.31 26.45 -15.99
N GLY A 169 3.35 25.58 -16.19
CA GLY A 169 3.23 24.75 -17.39
C GLY A 169 1.96 23.92 -17.39
N PRO A 170 1.63 23.25 -18.51
CA PRO A 170 0.44 22.42 -18.63
C PRO A 170 0.49 21.21 -17.67
N ALA A 171 -0.64 20.99 -16.99
CA ALA A 171 -0.82 19.86 -16.07
C ALA A 171 -0.65 18.52 -16.79
N GLU A 172 -1.16 18.45 -18.02
CA GLU A 172 -1.10 17.26 -18.86
C GLU A 172 0.33 16.80 -19.14
N LEU A 173 1.24 17.75 -19.37
CA LEU A 173 2.65 17.44 -19.62
C LEU A 173 3.35 16.97 -18.34
N ALA A 174 3.03 17.58 -17.19
CA ALA A 174 3.57 17.12 -15.93
C ALA A 174 3.07 15.70 -15.61
N TYR A 175 1.80 15.41 -15.86
CA TYR A 175 1.23 14.09 -15.71
C TYR A 175 1.84 13.08 -16.70
N ASP A 176 2.00 13.45 -17.96
CA ASP A 176 2.61 12.62 -19.00
C ASP A 176 4.03 12.16 -18.59
N PHE A 177 4.83 13.07 -18.04
CA PHE A 177 6.15 12.70 -17.49
C PHE A 177 6.06 11.67 -16.36
N LEU A 178 5.12 11.87 -15.43
CA LEU A 178 4.94 10.93 -14.32
C LEU A 178 4.39 9.58 -14.79
N TYR A 179 3.54 9.58 -15.81
CA TYR A 179 2.96 8.37 -16.38
C TYR A 179 3.99 7.55 -17.16
N ARG A 180 4.80 8.19 -18.02
CA ARG A 180 5.77 7.55 -18.90
C ARG A 180 7.07 7.21 -18.16
N ILE A 181 6.94 6.30 -17.20
CA ILE A 181 8.06 5.88 -16.34
C ILE A 181 9.21 5.24 -17.14
N GLU A 182 8.95 4.71 -18.32
CA GLU A 182 9.95 4.14 -19.22
C GLU A 182 11.04 5.17 -19.64
N ASN A 183 10.74 6.46 -19.55
CA ASN A 183 11.68 7.54 -19.84
C ASN A 183 12.55 7.94 -18.62
N TRP A 184 12.23 7.42 -17.44
CA TRP A 184 12.93 7.81 -16.20
C TRP A 184 14.39 7.36 -16.15
N PRO A 185 14.82 6.15 -16.63
CA PRO A 185 16.23 5.74 -16.58
C PRO A 185 17.18 6.71 -17.26
N ALA A 186 16.75 7.39 -18.33
CA ALA A 186 17.54 8.39 -19.02
C ALA A 186 17.77 9.69 -18.20
N GLN A 187 16.96 9.92 -17.16
CA GLN A 187 16.93 11.16 -16.39
C GLN A 187 17.24 10.96 -14.91
N LEU A 188 17.14 9.73 -14.42
CA LEU A 188 17.38 9.33 -13.03
C LEU A 188 18.60 8.40 -12.97
N PRO A 189 19.82 8.92 -12.70
CA PRO A 189 21.05 8.12 -12.72
C PRO A 189 21.04 6.91 -11.76
N ARG A 190 20.22 6.98 -10.71
CA ARG A 190 20.08 5.89 -9.74
C ARG A 190 19.19 4.76 -10.24
N LEU A 191 18.32 5.02 -11.21
CA LEU A 191 17.45 4.01 -11.84
C LEU A 191 18.23 3.42 -13.03
N THR A 192 18.93 2.33 -12.78
CA THR A 192 19.84 1.72 -13.77
C THR A 192 19.12 0.81 -14.77
N ARG A 193 17.97 0.28 -14.38
CA ARG A 193 17.10 -0.56 -15.22
C ARG A 193 15.64 -0.37 -14.83
N LEU A 194 14.78 -0.40 -15.83
CA LEU A 194 13.33 -0.43 -15.66
C LEU A 194 12.73 -1.40 -16.67
N ASP A 195 11.97 -2.37 -16.18
CA ASP A 195 11.08 -3.21 -16.98
C ASP A 195 9.64 -2.79 -16.64
N LEU A 196 8.83 -2.52 -17.66
CA LEU A 196 7.44 -2.08 -17.54
C LEU A 196 6.52 -3.02 -18.30
N VAL A 197 5.44 -3.44 -17.64
CA VAL A 197 4.34 -4.19 -18.25
C VAL A 197 3.04 -3.44 -17.97
N GLU A 198 2.28 -3.12 -19.01
CA GLU A 198 0.98 -2.46 -18.95
C GLU A 198 -0.01 -3.18 -19.88
N GLU A 199 -0.60 -4.27 -19.41
CA GLU A 199 -1.60 -5.05 -20.17
C GLU A 199 -2.98 -4.38 -20.10
N THR A 200 -3.30 -3.82 -18.96
CA THR A 200 -4.52 -3.03 -18.75
C THR A 200 -4.15 -1.55 -18.68
N PRO A 201 -4.73 -0.68 -19.53
CA PRO A 201 -4.42 0.74 -19.52
C PRO A 201 -4.54 1.36 -18.14
N GLY A 202 -3.46 2.03 -17.70
CA GLY A 202 -3.40 2.66 -16.38
C GLY A 202 -2.99 1.73 -15.24
N ILE A 203 -2.77 0.43 -15.49
CA ILE A 203 -2.21 -0.50 -14.50
C ILE A 203 -0.82 -0.92 -14.97
N GLN A 204 0.20 -0.38 -14.31
CA GLN A 204 1.60 -0.56 -14.66
C GLN A 204 2.30 -1.42 -13.61
N GLN A 205 2.79 -2.58 -14.02
CA GLN A 205 3.68 -3.40 -13.23
C GLN A 205 5.12 -3.04 -13.59
N VAL A 206 5.92 -2.74 -12.58
CA VAL A 206 7.29 -2.26 -12.76
C VAL A 206 8.28 -3.10 -11.99
N ARG A 207 9.43 -3.33 -12.61
CA ARG A 207 10.64 -3.85 -11.97
C ARG A 207 11.76 -2.85 -12.18
N MET A 208 12.38 -2.43 -11.11
CA MET A 208 13.39 -1.37 -11.12
C MET A 208 14.67 -1.83 -10.43
N ASP A 209 15.80 -1.57 -11.04
CA ASP A 209 17.11 -1.73 -10.40
C ASP A 209 17.61 -0.34 -9.97
N LEU A 210 17.76 -0.16 -8.68
CA LEU A 210 18.08 1.11 -8.03
C LEU A 210 19.48 1.06 -7.40
N LEU A 211 20.31 2.04 -7.72
CA LEU A 211 21.64 2.20 -7.12
C LEU A 211 21.51 2.93 -5.77
N ALA A 212 21.89 2.27 -4.70
CA ALA A 212 21.93 2.82 -3.36
C ALA A 212 23.18 3.72 -3.14
N ASP A 213 23.19 4.51 -2.06
CA ASP A 213 24.31 5.41 -1.72
C ASP A 213 25.60 4.64 -1.43
N ASP A 214 25.51 3.38 -1.01
CA ASP A 214 26.66 2.49 -0.77
C ASP A 214 27.23 1.84 -2.06
N GLY A 215 26.67 2.18 -3.22
CA GLY A 215 27.06 1.64 -4.52
C GLY A 215 26.47 0.27 -4.85
N ARG A 216 25.66 -0.31 -3.98
CA ARG A 216 24.94 -1.56 -4.25
C ARG A 216 23.69 -1.30 -5.06
N THR A 217 23.37 -2.24 -5.95
CA THR A 217 22.11 -2.23 -6.67
C THR A 217 21.10 -3.13 -5.94
N HIS A 218 19.90 -2.62 -5.74
CA HIS A 218 18.78 -3.43 -5.27
C HIS A 218 17.63 -3.39 -6.28
N THR A 219 16.97 -4.51 -6.44
CA THR A 219 15.77 -4.61 -7.27
C THR A 219 14.54 -4.35 -6.42
N ALA A 220 13.65 -3.49 -6.93
CA ALA A 220 12.31 -3.29 -6.38
C ALA A 220 11.27 -3.69 -7.43
N ARG A 221 10.19 -4.32 -6.98
CA ARG A 221 9.00 -4.58 -7.81
C ARG A 221 7.84 -3.79 -7.26
N GLY A 222 7.00 -3.27 -8.14
CA GLY A 222 5.86 -2.48 -7.73
C GLY A 222 4.74 -2.46 -8.74
N VAL A 223 3.60 -1.96 -8.30
CA VAL A 223 2.42 -1.71 -9.11
C VAL A 223 2.07 -0.24 -9.02
N ARG A 224 1.73 0.36 -10.16
CA ARG A 224 1.20 1.71 -10.26
C ARG A 224 -0.21 1.65 -10.84
N VAL A 225 -1.13 2.38 -10.22
CA VAL A 225 -2.50 2.59 -10.74
C VAL A 225 -2.63 4.06 -11.12
N CYS A 226 -2.86 4.32 -12.39
CA CYS A 226 -2.83 5.63 -12.98
C CYS A 226 -4.26 6.14 -13.24
N PHE A 227 -4.58 7.34 -12.76
CA PHE A 227 -5.87 8.01 -12.89
C PHE A 227 -5.70 9.30 -13.70
N PRO A 228 -5.67 9.23 -15.06
CA PRO A 228 -5.35 10.39 -15.89
C PRO A 228 -6.37 11.54 -15.74
N HIS A 229 -7.66 11.24 -15.59
CA HIS A 229 -8.68 12.27 -15.37
C HIS A 229 -8.61 12.90 -13.97
N GLY A 230 -8.06 12.18 -12.99
CA GLY A 230 -7.85 12.70 -11.64
C GLY A 230 -6.47 13.32 -11.43
N GLY A 231 -5.59 13.29 -12.44
CA GLY A 231 -4.22 13.76 -12.32
C GLY A 231 -3.41 13.01 -11.25
N ARG A 232 -3.73 11.74 -10.98
CA ARG A 232 -3.14 10.97 -9.88
C ARG A 232 -2.51 9.67 -10.37
N ILE A 233 -1.42 9.29 -9.75
CA ILE A 233 -0.77 7.97 -9.91
C ILE A 233 -0.44 7.46 -8.51
N VAL A 234 -1.10 6.39 -8.10
CA VAL A 234 -0.78 5.70 -6.83
C VAL A 234 0.12 4.52 -7.12
N TYR A 235 0.98 4.18 -6.16
CA TYR A 235 1.86 3.03 -6.31
C TYR A 235 2.05 2.29 -4.99
N LYS A 236 2.38 1.02 -5.12
CA LYS A 236 2.89 0.19 -4.03
C LYS A 236 4.09 -0.61 -4.51
N LEU A 237 5.14 -0.67 -3.70
CA LEU A 237 6.21 -1.64 -3.89
C LEU A 237 5.79 -2.95 -3.24
N VAL A 238 5.73 -4.01 -4.03
CA VAL A 238 5.43 -5.38 -3.56
C VAL A 238 6.70 -6.08 -3.07
N GLU A 239 7.84 -5.68 -3.61
CA GLU A 239 9.16 -6.04 -3.11
C GLU A 239 9.90 -4.74 -2.78
N PRO A 240 9.72 -4.17 -1.58
CA PRO A 240 10.37 -2.94 -1.19
C PRO A 240 11.83 -3.18 -0.80
N PRO A 241 12.65 -2.10 -0.65
CA PRO A 241 14.01 -2.19 -0.13
C PRO A 241 14.08 -2.91 1.21
N ALA A 242 15.22 -3.55 1.51
CA ALA A 242 15.40 -4.38 2.71
C ALA A 242 15.17 -3.64 4.05
N SER A 243 15.29 -2.32 4.07
CA SER A 243 15.04 -1.47 5.25
C SER A 243 13.55 -1.32 5.58
N THR A 244 12.65 -1.70 4.66
CA THR A 244 11.21 -1.54 4.80
C THR A 244 10.49 -2.87 4.59
N VAL A 245 9.27 -2.98 5.12
CA VAL A 245 8.38 -4.14 4.89
C VAL A 245 7.25 -3.76 3.93
N ALA A 246 6.92 -2.47 3.84
CA ALA A 246 5.96 -1.95 2.88
C ALA A 246 6.35 -0.53 2.47
N GLN A 247 6.05 -0.17 1.23
CA GLN A 247 6.18 1.20 0.73
C GLN A 247 5.08 1.46 -0.29
N ALA A 248 4.35 2.54 -0.08
CA ALA A 248 3.29 3.00 -0.97
C ALA A 248 3.31 4.52 -1.09
N GLY A 249 2.70 5.05 -2.12
CA GLY A 249 2.64 6.51 -2.29
C GLY A 249 1.74 6.94 -3.42
N GLU A 250 1.68 8.25 -3.59
CA GLU A 250 0.87 8.92 -4.60
C GLU A 250 1.65 10.09 -5.19
N TRP A 251 1.53 10.24 -6.49
CA TRP A 251 1.84 11.45 -7.22
C TRP A 251 0.56 12.11 -7.65
N SER A 252 0.39 13.40 -7.40
CA SER A 252 -0.75 14.18 -7.89
C SER A 252 -0.33 15.43 -8.65
N VAL A 253 -1.13 15.79 -9.63
CA VAL A 253 -1.01 16.96 -10.47
C VAL A 253 -2.31 17.76 -10.31
N GLU A 254 -2.24 18.86 -9.60
CA GLU A 254 -3.40 19.63 -9.13
C GLU A 254 -3.39 21.01 -9.81
N PRO A 255 -4.15 21.21 -10.94
CA PRO A 255 -4.29 22.51 -11.55
C PRO A 255 -5.19 23.41 -10.72
N ASP A 256 -4.84 24.69 -10.61
CA ASP A 256 -5.64 25.75 -10.00
C ASP A 256 -5.57 27.04 -10.81
N ALA A 257 -6.28 28.09 -10.40
CA ALA A 257 -6.31 29.38 -11.09
C ALA A 257 -4.93 30.06 -11.18
N SER A 258 -3.95 29.67 -10.38
CA SER A 258 -2.62 30.29 -10.30
C SER A 258 -1.52 29.40 -10.93
N GLY A 259 -1.84 28.22 -11.47
CA GLY A 259 -0.91 27.31 -12.10
C GLY A 259 -1.15 25.85 -11.73
N VAL A 260 -0.10 25.05 -11.65
CA VAL A 260 -0.17 23.63 -11.35
C VAL A 260 0.67 23.32 -10.10
N THR A 261 0.10 22.56 -9.18
CA THR A 261 0.84 22.00 -8.03
C THR A 261 1.10 20.53 -8.26
N LEU A 262 2.36 20.13 -8.22
CA LEU A 262 2.76 18.74 -8.15
C LEU A 262 2.94 18.38 -6.69
N ARG A 263 2.47 17.19 -6.31
CA ARG A 263 2.62 16.66 -4.96
C ARG A 263 3.04 15.21 -5.00
N GLY A 264 4.01 14.85 -4.17
CA GLY A 264 4.40 13.48 -3.90
C GLY A 264 4.14 13.15 -2.43
N ARG A 265 3.33 12.15 -2.15
CA ARG A 265 3.11 11.59 -0.82
C ARG A 265 3.60 10.17 -0.78
N HIS A 266 4.48 9.87 0.15
CA HIS A 266 5.11 8.57 0.25
C HIS A 266 5.09 8.09 1.69
N GLN A 267 4.79 6.81 1.87
CA GLN A 267 4.79 6.17 3.18
C GLN A 267 5.55 4.85 3.10
N ALA A 268 6.26 4.55 4.17
CA ALA A 268 6.96 3.28 4.32
C ALA A 268 6.78 2.76 5.75
N VAL A 269 6.67 1.46 5.87
CA VAL A 269 6.73 0.74 7.15
C VAL A 269 8.14 0.18 7.30
N LEU A 270 8.84 0.59 8.33
CA LEU A 270 10.21 0.16 8.59
C LEU A 270 10.25 -1.31 9.00
N ARG A 271 11.29 -2.01 8.56
CA ARG A 271 11.61 -3.33 9.09
C ARG A 271 12.19 -3.18 10.49
N CYS A 272 11.54 -3.78 11.48
CA CYS A 272 12.16 -3.89 12.79
C CYS A 272 13.33 -4.86 12.69
N PRO A 273 14.49 -4.57 13.26
CA PRO A 273 15.48 -5.60 13.50
C PRO A 273 14.80 -6.67 14.37
N ASP A 274 14.86 -7.92 13.95
CA ASP A 274 14.34 -9.03 14.72
C ASP A 274 14.97 -8.94 16.12
N GLY A 275 14.14 -8.67 17.11
CA GLY A 275 14.56 -8.78 18.48
C GLY A 275 14.95 -10.25 18.70
N SER A 276 16.23 -10.52 18.76
CA SER A 276 16.75 -11.82 19.18
C SER A 276 16.04 -12.21 20.48
N SER A 277 15.16 -13.19 20.39
CA SER A 277 14.61 -13.89 21.54
C SER A 277 15.71 -14.81 22.11
N ASP A 278 16.75 -14.22 22.65
CA ASP A 278 17.70 -14.91 23.51
C ASP A 278 17.47 -14.42 24.94
N THR A 279 16.44 -14.98 25.55
CA THR A 279 16.31 -14.98 26.99
C THR A 279 17.21 -16.10 27.52
N GLU A 280 18.52 -15.90 27.49
CA GLU A 280 19.40 -16.60 28.42
C GLU A 280 19.36 -15.86 29.76
N PRO A 281 19.17 -16.58 30.88
CA PRO A 281 19.24 -15.97 32.20
C PRO A 281 20.70 -15.57 32.49
N ARG A 282 20.96 -14.26 32.42
CA ARG A 282 22.25 -13.69 32.84
C ARG A 282 22.38 -13.88 34.34
N THR A 283 23.19 -14.86 34.73
CA THR A 283 23.79 -14.95 36.06
C THR A 283 24.66 -13.71 36.30
N ALA A 284 24.34 -13.01 37.39
CA ALA A 284 25.08 -11.85 37.84
C ALA A 284 26.47 -12.23 38.31
N SER A 285 27.50 -11.69 37.68
CA SER A 285 28.80 -11.40 38.35
C SER A 285 29.68 -10.59 37.36
N GLY A 286 30.14 -9.41 37.76
CA GLY A 286 31.27 -8.73 37.09
C GLY A 286 31.04 -7.22 36.87
N THR A 287 31.64 -6.47 37.77
CA THR A 287 32.08 -5.07 37.81
C THR A 287 31.96 -4.26 36.49
N ALA A 288 31.23 -3.13 36.55
CA ALA A 288 31.11 -2.14 35.53
C ALA A 288 32.43 -1.31 35.37
N PRO A 289 32.77 -0.88 34.14
CA PRO A 289 33.46 0.39 33.94
C PRO A 289 32.49 1.49 33.52
N ASP A 290 32.63 2.62 34.17
CA ASP A 290 32.00 3.89 33.86
C ASP A 290 32.18 4.25 32.37
N THR A 291 31.09 4.37 31.64
CA THR A 291 31.07 4.96 30.32
C THR A 291 29.93 5.99 30.24
N ASP A 292 30.31 7.25 30.02
CA ASP A 292 29.48 8.44 29.90
C ASP A 292 28.30 8.22 28.91
N PRO A 293 27.02 8.48 29.31
CA PRO A 293 25.84 8.18 28.49
C PRO A 293 25.53 9.24 27.40
N ARG A 294 26.47 10.08 26.98
CA ARG A 294 26.23 11.21 26.07
C ARG A 294 26.66 11.03 24.63
N THR A 295 27.04 9.86 24.15
CA THR A 295 27.45 9.64 22.75
C THR A 295 26.77 8.46 22.08
N ALA A 296 25.51 8.22 22.36
CA ALA A 296 24.67 7.39 21.51
C ALA A 296 23.80 8.31 20.63
N SER A 297 24.36 8.85 19.52
CA SER A 297 23.58 9.41 18.43
C SER A 297 22.85 8.26 17.75
N GLY A 298 21.66 7.94 18.24
CA GLY A 298 20.71 7.00 17.65
C GLY A 298 20.19 7.60 16.33
N GLY A 299 20.93 7.47 15.25
CA GLY A 299 20.43 7.61 13.89
C GLY A 299 19.56 6.41 13.56
N GLY A 300 18.31 6.38 14.04
CA GLY A 300 17.36 5.31 13.70
C GLY A 300 17.11 5.25 12.19
N ALA A 301 16.83 4.06 11.65
CA ALA A 301 16.57 3.83 10.22
C ALA A 301 15.45 4.73 9.65
N GLY A 302 14.50 5.16 10.49
CA GLY A 302 13.38 6.03 10.10
C GLY A 302 13.79 7.36 9.46
N PRO A 303 14.62 8.19 10.11
CA PRO A 303 15.08 9.45 9.52
C PRO A 303 15.89 9.28 8.23
N GLU A 304 16.59 8.16 8.06
CA GLU A 304 17.34 7.87 6.85
C GLU A 304 16.41 7.51 5.69
N VAL A 305 15.46 6.61 5.92
CA VAL A 305 14.42 6.25 4.95
C VAL A 305 13.60 7.48 4.56
N GLY A 306 13.18 8.30 5.52
CA GLY A 306 12.44 9.53 5.25
C GLY A 306 13.22 10.51 4.37
N ARG A 307 14.50 10.72 4.66
CA ARG A 307 15.37 11.58 3.82
C ARG A 307 15.56 11.01 2.41
N ALA A 308 15.67 9.69 2.26
CA ALA A 308 15.79 9.06 0.96
C ALA A 308 14.52 9.25 0.14
N LEU A 309 13.33 8.95 0.72
CA LEU A 309 12.05 9.16 0.07
C LEU A 309 11.81 10.62 -0.34
N GLY A 310 12.13 11.58 0.53
CA GLY A 310 11.99 13.01 0.23
C GLY A 310 12.91 13.46 -0.90
N ARG A 311 14.19 13.04 -0.91
CA ARG A 311 15.12 13.34 -1.99
C ARG A 311 14.64 12.78 -3.33
N ASP A 312 14.24 11.52 -3.37
CA ASP A 312 13.78 10.86 -4.59
C ASP A 312 12.51 11.52 -5.12
N SER A 313 11.57 11.84 -4.23
CA SER A 313 10.37 12.60 -4.55
C SER A 313 10.68 13.97 -5.15
N ALA A 314 11.53 14.76 -4.49
CA ALA A 314 11.92 16.08 -4.96
C ALA A 314 12.60 16.04 -6.35
N VAL A 315 13.42 15.02 -6.61
CA VAL A 315 14.06 14.81 -7.92
C VAL A 315 13.01 14.53 -9.00
N VAL A 316 12.09 13.62 -8.76
CA VAL A 316 11.03 13.26 -9.72
C VAL A 316 10.12 14.45 -10.01
N LEU A 317 9.66 15.17 -8.97
CA LEU A 317 8.86 16.40 -9.16
C LEU A 317 9.62 17.48 -9.92
N GLY A 318 10.92 17.65 -9.64
CA GLY A 318 11.78 18.58 -10.35
C GLY A 318 11.93 18.24 -11.84
N LEU A 319 11.99 16.96 -12.19
CA LEU A 319 12.03 16.48 -13.57
C LEU A 319 10.68 16.72 -14.27
N ALA A 320 9.57 16.38 -13.63
CA ALA A 320 8.22 16.63 -14.15
C ALA A 320 8.00 18.13 -14.47
N ARG A 321 8.44 19.02 -13.55
CA ARG A 321 8.41 20.47 -13.77
C ARG A 321 9.22 20.87 -14.99
N ARG A 322 10.48 20.42 -15.09
CA ARG A 322 11.34 20.77 -16.24
C ARG A 322 10.73 20.30 -17.56
N TYR A 323 10.18 19.09 -17.59
CA TYR A 323 9.51 18.54 -18.76
C TYR A 323 8.32 19.40 -19.19
N ALA A 324 7.40 19.73 -18.28
CA ALA A 324 6.24 20.56 -18.54
C ALA A 324 6.62 21.96 -19.02
N GLN A 325 7.62 22.59 -18.41
CA GLN A 325 8.05 23.94 -18.77
C GLN A 325 8.88 23.99 -20.07
N SER A 326 9.63 22.94 -20.41
CA SER A 326 10.42 22.90 -21.65
C SER A 326 9.56 22.82 -22.89
N ALA A 327 8.47 22.09 -22.85
CA ALA A 327 7.54 21.94 -23.97
C ALA A 327 6.80 23.26 -24.30
N VAL A 328 6.53 24.11 -23.30
CA VAL A 328 5.91 25.44 -23.52
C VAL A 328 6.85 26.38 -24.27
N ARG A 329 8.17 26.32 -24.03
CA ARG A 329 9.17 27.16 -24.72
C ARG A 329 9.28 26.88 -26.23
N VAL A 330 8.91 25.69 -26.67
CA VAL A 330 8.94 25.31 -28.10
C VAL A 330 7.72 25.86 -28.85
N ILE A 331 6.62 26.15 -28.17
CA ILE A 331 5.36 26.63 -28.76
C ILE A 331 5.35 28.16 -28.91
N THR A 332 6.15 28.88 -28.13
CA THR A 332 6.30 30.34 -28.25
C THR A 332 7.46 30.63 -29.21
N PRO A 333 7.19 31.06 -30.46
CA PRO A 333 8.26 31.49 -31.37
C PRO A 333 8.97 32.70 -30.74
N LYS A 334 10.27 32.64 -30.73
CA LYS A 334 11.10 33.78 -30.34
C LYS A 334 10.79 34.95 -31.27
N PRO A 335 10.53 36.19 -30.78
CA PRO A 335 10.24 37.34 -31.60
C PRO A 335 11.38 37.66 -32.56
#